data_eeee202388ea8c56b9266eb871fbdc86
#
_entry.id   eeee202388ea8c56b9266eb871fbdc86
#
_cell.length_a   1.000
_cell.length_b   1.000
_cell.length_c   1.000
_cell.angle_alpha   90.00
_cell.angle_beta   90.00
_cell.angle_gamma   90.00
#
_symmetry.space_group_name_H-M   'P 1'
#
loop_
_entity.id
_entity.type
_entity.pdbx_description
1 polymer ?
#
loop_
_entity_poly.entity_id
_entity_poly.type
_entity_poly.pdbx_seq_one_letter_code
_entity_poly.pdbx_strand_id
1 'polypeptide(L)'
;MEVLIKDLGLLINAILIATPPLLLAALGSCFSERSGVINIGIEGMMTIGAFIGACVAYFSGNGWLGFFAGGLSGAILGVIHAVACIQFGADQTISGTAINFIGPGLAVFLCKAIFDNSSDSPALDTASKLPKLFDGMFPSGSFGYNVFSTYIVAYLSFILVAVVWFVFYKTKFGMHLRSVGEHPQACATLGVNVYRTRYICVILSGFLAGLGGAFVTLATVSQFRPAVIVGQGFIAIAAVIFGKFKPQGAFKACLLFGLCNGIKALLGAGNAVSPNLVSMIPYVVTILALVFVVGSTRVPAANGKPFLKAR
;
A
#
# COMPACT_ATOMS: atom_id res chain seq x y z
N MET A 1 -8.10 17.26 31.67
CA MET A 1 -6.75 16.83 31.24
C MET A 1 -6.74 15.35 30.84
N GLU A 2 -7.29 14.43 31.62
CA GLU A 2 -7.36 12.99 31.32
C GLU A 2 -8.12 12.67 30.02
N VAL A 3 -9.25 13.33 29.74
CA VAL A 3 -10.02 13.15 28.51
C VAL A 3 -9.17 13.53 27.29
N LEU A 4 -8.47 14.65 27.34
CA LEU A 4 -7.60 15.11 26.25
C LEU A 4 -6.45 14.14 25.98
N ILE A 5 -5.84 13.58 27.04
CA ILE A 5 -4.76 12.58 26.94
C ILE A 5 -5.29 11.29 26.30
N LYS A 6 -6.50 10.87 26.68
CA LYS A 6 -7.15 9.70 26.12
C LYS A 6 -7.46 9.89 24.62
N ASP A 7 -8.03 11.04 24.26
CA ASP A 7 -8.36 11.37 22.86
C ASP A 7 -7.10 11.46 22.00
N LEU A 8 -6.01 12.02 22.53
CA LEU A 8 -4.71 12.05 21.86
C LEU A 8 -4.16 10.63 21.66
N GLY A 9 -4.28 9.76 22.66
CA GLY A 9 -3.88 8.34 22.53
C GLY A 9 -4.68 7.61 21.45
N LEU A 10 -5.99 7.84 21.39
CA LEU A 10 -6.85 7.27 20.33
C LEU A 10 -6.49 7.79 18.95
N LEU A 11 -6.19 9.08 18.82
CA LEU A 11 -5.73 9.67 17.55
C LEU A 11 -4.42 9.03 17.08
N ILE A 12 -3.44 8.90 17.97
CA ILE A 12 -2.16 8.26 17.64
C ILE A 12 -2.38 6.80 17.21
N ASN A 13 -3.21 6.05 17.93
CA ASN A 13 -3.56 4.67 17.56
C ASN A 13 -4.17 4.60 16.16
N ALA A 14 -5.15 5.48 15.88
CA ALA A 14 -5.80 5.53 14.57
C ALA A 14 -4.80 5.83 13.44
N ILE A 15 -3.83 6.73 13.67
CA ILE A 15 -2.75 7.02 12.72
C ILE A 15 -1.87 5.78 12.51
N LEU A 16 -1.47 5.11 13.58
CA LEU A 16 -0.62 3.93 13.54
C LEU A 16 -1.29 2.74 12.84
N ILE A 17 -2.61 2.66 12.87
CA ILE A 17 -3.37 1.61 12.16
C ILE A 17 -3.64 2.00 10.69
N ALA A 18 -3.94 3.27 10.41
CA ALA A 18 -4.30 3.72 9.07
C ALA A 18 -3.09 3.94 8.14
N THR A 19 -1.91 4.21 8.68
CA THR A 19 -0.69 4.49 7.89
C THR A 19 -0.10 3.25 7.22
N PRO A 20 0.03 2.07 7.87
CA PRO A 20 0.73 0.91 7.31
C PRO A 20 0.25 0.43 5.94
N PRO A 21 -1.06 0.26 5.66
CA PRO A 21 -1.50 -0.20 4.35
C PRO A 21 -1.14 0.78 3.23
N LEU A 22 -1.29 2.08 3.48
CA LEU A 22 -0.91 3.12 2.54
C LEU A 22 0.61 3.15 2.34
N LEU A 23 1.37 2.98 3.41
CA LEU A 23 2.83 3.01 3.41
C LEU A 23 3.42 1.82 2.64
N LEU A 24 2.92 0.60 2.88
CA LEU A 24 3.37 -0.59 2.15
C LEU A 24 3.11 -0.42 0.64
N ALA A 25 1.92 0.01 0.25
CA ALA A 25 1.57 0.27 -1.14
C ALA A 25 2.42 1.40 -1.75
N ALA A 26 2.65 2.49 -1.02
CA ALA A 26 3.48 3.62 -1.48
C ALA A 26 4.96 3.24 -1.62
N LEU A 27 5.52 2.47 -0.69
CA LEU A 27 6.88 1.95 -0.85
C LEU A 27 7.01 1.05 -2.07
N GLY A 28 6.01 0.19 -2.32
CA GLY A 28 5.90 -0.60 -3.54
C GLY A 28 5.88 0.27 -4.79
N SER A 29 5.04 1.30 -4.82
CA SER A 29 4.96 2.27 -5.91
C SER A 29 6.30 2.98 -6.14
N CYS A 30 7.04 3.34 -5.08
CA CYS A 30 8.36 3.94 -5.22
C CYS A 30 9.33 3.05 -6.04
N PHE A 31 9.31 1.72 -5.87
CA PHE A 31 10.14 0.81 -6.65
C PHE A 31 9.75 0.84 -8.14
N SER A 32 8.47 0.71 -8.45
CA SER A 32 7.99 0.69 -9.83
C SER A 32 8.27 2.02 -10.54
N GLU A 33 7.80 3.12 -9.98
CA GLU A 33 7.91 4.47 -10.54
C GLU A 33 9.37 4.91 -10.76
N ARG A 34 10.25 4.63 -9.78
CA ARG A 34 11.68 4.97 -9.89
C ARG A 34 12.44 4.08 -10.87
N SER A 35 11.88 2.92 -11.25
CA SER A 35 12.44 2.08 -12.32
C SER A 35 11.99 2.51 -13.73
N GLY A 36 11.07 3.47 -13.81
CA GLY A 36 10.52 3.97 -15.06
C GLY A 36 9.29 3.21 -15.54
N VAL A 37 8.59 2.48 -14.65
CA VAL A 37 7.33 1.81 -14.93
C VAL A 37 6.24 2.35 -14.02
N ILE A 38 5.23 2.98 -14.62
CA ILE A 38 4.04 3.47 -13.92
C ILE A 38 3.20 2.26 -13.49
N ASN A 39 2.84 2.19 -12.21
CA ASN A 39 1.94 1.16 -11.70
C ASN A 39 0.69 1.79 -11.07
N ILE A 40 -0.31 2.08 -11.89
CA ILE A 40 -1.62 2.56 -11.40
C ILE A 40 -2.45 1.38 -10.84
N GLY A 41 -2.10 0.14 -11.17
CA GLY A 41 -2.81 -1.08 -10.76
C GLY A 41 -2.70 -1.44 -9.26
N ILE A 42 -2.13 -0.58 -8.44
CA ILE A 42 -1.91 -0.80 -7.01
C ILE A 42 -3.23 -1.06 -6.27
N GLU A 43 -4.30 -0.37 -6.61
CA GLU A 43 -5.63 -0.56 -6.01
C GLU A 43 -6.13 -1.99 -6.20
N GLY A 44 -6.04 -2.52 -7.44
CA GLY A 44 -6.42 -3.89 -7.76
C GLY A 44 -5.51 -4.93 -7.09
N MET A 45 -4.19 -4.65 -7.01
CA MET A 45 -3.23 -5.50 -6.31
C MET A 45 -3.48 -5.54 -4.80
N MET A 46 -3.85 -4.41 -4.19
CA MET A 46 -4.27 -4.35 -2.79
C MET A 46 -5.57 -5.14 -2.58
N THR A 47 -6.55 -5.00 -3.46
CA THR A 47 -7.85 -5.67 -3.32
C THR A 47 -7.75 -7.18 -3.40
N ILE A 48 -6.99 -7.72 -4.37
CA ILE A 48 -6.76 -9.18 -4.43
C ILE A 48 -5.94 -9.66 -3.23
N GLY A 49 -4.96 -8.87 -2.77
CA GLY A 49 -4.19 -9.14 -1.57
C GLY A 49 -5.05 -9.18 -0.31
N ALA A 50 -6.01 -8.27 -0.19
CA ALA A 50 -6.99 -8.24 0.89
C ALA A 50 -7.87 -9.49 0.92
N PHE A 51 -8.36 -9.93 -0.26
CA PHE A 51 -9.17 -11.14 -0.38
C PHE A 51 -8.38 -12.41 -0.08
N ILE A 52 -7.27 -12.64 -0.79
CA ILE A 52 -6.46 -13.86 -0.63
C ILE A 52 -5.88 -13.92 0.79
N GLY A 53 -5.46 -12.77 1.35
CA GLY A 53 -5.02 -12.69 2.73
C GLY A 53 -6.08 -13.16 3.72
N ALA A 54 -7.30 -12.65 3.60
CA ALA A 54 -8.43 -13.08 4.45
C ALA A 54 -8.78 -14.56 4.24
N CYS A 55 -8.83 -15.02 2.99
CA CYS A 55 -9.16 -16.40 2.64
C CYS A 55 -8.15 -17.40 3.23
N VAL A 56 -6.86 -17.17 3.02
CA VAL A 56 -5.79 -18.04 3.55
C VAL A 56 -5.76 -18.01 5.07
N ALA A 57 -5.94 -16.85 5.70
CA ALA A 57 -5.99 -16.76 7.16
C ALA A 57 -7.20 -17.50 7.75
N TYR A 58 -8.34 -17.43 7.08
CA TYR A 58 -9.55 -18.13 7.49
C TYR A 58 -9.36 -19.67 7.50
N PHE A 59 -8.82 -20.22 6.40
CA PHE A 59 -8.64 -21.68 6.29
C PHE A 59 -7.43 -22.21 7.07
N SER A 60 -6.37 -21.42 7.22
CA SER A 60 -5.16 -21.86 7.93
C SER A 60 -5.18 -21.56 9.43
N GLY A 61 -6.09 -20.70 9.90
CA GLY A 61 -6.07 -20.21 11.27
C GLY A 61 -4.85 -19.34 11.62
N ASN A 62 -4.10 -18.85 10.61
CA ASN A 62 -2.83 -18.14 10.83
C ASN A 62 -2.77 -16.83 10.04
N GLY A 63 -2.77 -15.70 10.77
CA GLY A 63 -2.72 -14.36 10.17
C GLY A 63 -1.44 -14.07 9.39
N TRP A 64 -0.29 -14.64 9.77
CA TRP A 64 0.96 -14.45 9.04
C TRP A 64 0.96 -15.14 7.68
N LEU A 65 0.43 -16.37 7.61
CA LEU A 65 0.27 -17.07 6.32
C LEU A 65 -0.66 -16.28 5.40
N GLY A 66 -1.78 -15.76 5.93
CA GLY A 66 -2.67 -14.88 5.18
C GLY A 66 -1.97 -13.61 4.68
N PHE A 67 -1.18 -12.97 5.54
CA PHE A 67 -0.45 -11.75 5.19
C PHE A 67 0.51 -11.96 4.01
N PHE A 68 1.36 -12.98 4.08
CA PHE A 68 2.30 -13.27 2.99
C PHE A 68 1.59 -13.80 1.72
N ALA A 69 0.53 -14.58 1.85
CA ALA A 69 -0.28 -15.03 0.71
C ALA A 69 -0.92 -13.85 -0.02
N GLY A 70 -1.41 -12.84 0.73
CA GLY A 70 -1.89 -11.60 0.14
C GLY A 70 -0.80 -10.83 -0.62
N GLY A 71 0.41 -10.78 -0.08
CA GLY A 71 1.56 -10.22 -0.79
C GLY A 71 1.88 -10.96 -2.09
N LEU A 72 1.92 -12.29 -2.05
CA LEU A 72 2.17 -13.12 -3.24
C LEU A 72 1.10 -12.95 -4.32
N SER A 73 -0.16 -12.84 -3.94
CA SER A 73 -1.26 -12.60 -4.90
C SER A 73 -1.14 -11.24 -5.59
N GLY A 74 -0.75 -10.19 -4.86
CA GLY A 74 -0.41 -8.89 -5.42
C GLY A 74 0.80 -8.95 -6.35
N ALA A 75 1.83 -9.75 -6.00
CA ALA A 75 3.00 -9.97 -6.85
C ALA A 75 2.63 -10.65 -8.18
N ILE A 76 1.68 -11.59 -8.18
CA ILE A 76 1.19 -12.25 -9.42
C ILE A 76 0.56 -11.22 -10.36
N LEU A 77 -0.30 -10.32 -9.87
CA LEU A 77 -0.81 -9.21 -10.69
C LEU A 77 0.31 -8.27 -11.12
N GLY A 78 1.33 -8.07 -10.28
CA GLY A 78 2.55 -7.34 -10.63
C GLY A 78 3.33 -7.99 -11.77
N VAL A 79 3.42 -9.33 -11.82
CA VAL A 79 4.01 -10.06 -12.96
C VAL A 79 3.20 -9.83 -14.23
N ILE A 80 1.88 -9.92 -14.17
CA ILE A 80 1.00 -9.67 -15.33
C ILE A 80 1.23 -8.26 -15.87
N HIS A 81 1.27 -7.25 -14.99
CA HIS A 81 1.56 -5.86 -15.36
C HIS A 81 2.96 -5.71 -15.97
N ALA A 82 3.96 -6.34 -15.37
CA ALA A 82 5.33 -6.30 -15.86
C ALA A 82 5.45 -6.93 -17.25
N VAL A 83 4.82 -8.08 -17.48
CA VAL A 83 4.80 -8.74 -18.80
C VAL A 83 4.14 -7.85 -19.84
N ALA A 84 2.97 -7.28 -19.54
CA ALA A 84 2.26 -6.39 -20.46
C ALA A 84 3.11 -5.16 -20.82
N CYS A 85 3.66 -4.46 -19.82
CA CYS A 85 4.32 -3.17 -20.04
C CYS A 85 5.80 -3.28 -20.46
N ILE A 86 6.50 -4.31 -19.99
CA ILE A 86 7.95 -4.44 -20.23
C ILE A 86 8.22 -5.33 -21.43
N GLN A 87 7.53 -6.48 -21.53
CA GLN A 87 7.75 -7.44 -22.62
C GLN A 87 7.01 -7.05 -23.90
N PHE A 88 5.72 -6.72 -23.76
CA PHE A 88 4.87 -6.38 -24.92
C PHE A 88 4.82 -4.89 -25.21
N GLY A 89 5.38 -4.01 -24.36
CA GLY A 89 5.40 -2.57 -24.55
C GLY A 89 4.01 -1.92 -24.50
N ALA A 90 3.04 -2.57 -23.86
CA ALA A 90 1.70 -2.03 -23.69
C ALA A 90 1.73 -0.71 -22.89
N ASP A 91 0.72 0.14 -23.13
CA ASP A 91 0.55 1.34 -22.32
C ASP A 91 0.38 0.99 -20.84
N GLN A 92 1.21 1.61 -20.01
CA GLN A 92 1.32 1.27 -18.58
C GLN A 92 0.09 1.72 -17.82
N THR A 93 -0.53 2.83 -18.21
CA THR A 93 -1.74 3.37 -17.61
C THR A 93 -2.94 2.46 -17.90
N ILE A 94 -3.07 2.04 -19.17
CA ILE A 94 -4.14 1.12 -19.59
C ILE A 94 -3.99 -0.22 -18.88
N SER A 95 -2.79 -0.79 -18.85
CA SER A 95 -2.52 -2.05 -18.16
C SER A 95 -2.83 -1.95 -16.65
N GLY A 96 -2.39 -0.87 -15.99
CA GLY A 96 -2.68 -0.63 -14.58
C GLY A 96 -4.18 -0.48 -14.30
N THR A 97 -4.88 0.25 -15.16
CA THR A 97 -6.34 0.41 -15.06
C THR A 97 -7.07 -0.92 -15.23
N ALA A 98 -6.63 -1.76 -16.18
CA ALA A 98 -7.18 -3.10 -16.36
C ALA A 98 -7.03 -3.96 -15.09
N ILE A 99 -5.88 -3.87 -14.41
CA ILE A 99 -5.66 -4.57 -13.14
C ILE A 99 -6.60 -4.06 -12.04
N ASN A 100 -6.91 -2.77 -12.02
CA ASN A 100 -7.87 -2.21 -11.07
C ASN A 100 -9.31 -2.69 -11.27
N PHE A 101 -9.66 -3.19 -12.45
CA PHE A 101 -10.92 -3.91 -12.69
C PHE A 101 -10.80 -5.41 -12.44
N ILE A 102 -9.70 -6.03 -12.87
CA ILE A 102 -9.47 -7.47 -12.71
C ILE A 102 -9.35 -7.83 -11.23
N GLY A 103 -8.59 -7.08 -10.43
CA GLY A 103 -8.36 -7.36 -9.02
C GLY A 103 -9.66 -7.48 -8.21
N PRO A 104 -10.49 -6.44 -8.14
CA PRO A 104 -11.78 -6.49 -7.45
C PRO A 104 -12.76 -7.50 -8.05
N GLY A 105 -12.83 -7.58 -9.39
CA GLY A 105 -13.71 -8.55 -10.07
C GLY A 105 -13.36 -9.99 -9.72
N LEU A 106 -12.08 -10.33 -9.77
CA LEU A 106 -11.57 -11.66 -9.41
C LEU A 106 -11.76 -11.95 -7.92
N ALA A 107 -11.51 -10.96 -7.05
CA ALA A 107 -11.71 -11.11 -5.61
C ALA A 107 -13.17 -11.43 -5.26
N VAL A 108 -14.13 -10.69 -5.84
CA VAL A 108 -15.57 -10.95 -5.62
C VAL A 108 -16.01 -12.27 -6.22
N PHE A 109 -15.53 -12.60 -7.43
CA PHE A 109 -15.84 -13.87 -8.09
C PHE A 109 -15.37 -15.05 -7.26
N LEU A 110 -14.12 -15.06 -6.83
CA LEU A 110 -13.56 -16.12 -5.99
C LEU A 110 -14.21 -16.15 -4.60
N CYS A 111 -14.55 -15.01 -4.02
CA CYS A 111 -15.26 -14.95 -2.75
C CYS A 111 -16.61 -15.67 -2.84
N LYS A 112 -17.40 -15.39 -3.87
CA LYS A 112 -18.67 -16.07 -4.11
C LYS A 112 -18.52 -17.58 -4.39
N ALA A 113 -17.45 -17.96 -5.11
CA ALA A 113 -17.20 -19.36 -5.41
C ALA A 113 -16.77 -20.18 -4.18
N ILE A 114 -16.09 -19.55 -3.21
CA ILE A 114 -15.55 -20.22 -2.02
C ILE A 114 -16.53 -20.15 -0.84
N PHE A 115 -17.29 -19.06 -0.70
CA PHE A 115 -18.14 -18.77 0.45
C PHE A 115 -19.64 -18.69 0.09
N ASP A 116 -20.19 -19.77 -0.45
CA ASP A 116 -21.63 -20.00 -0.68
C ASP A 116 -22.36 -18.78 -1.30
N ASN A 117 -21.85 -18.25 -2.41
CA ASN A 117 -22.35 -17.05 -3.10
C ASN A 117 -22.33 -15.74 -2.29
N SER A 118 -21.66 -15.70 -1.14
CA SER A 118 -21.45 -14.47 -0.40
C SER A 118 -20.41 -13.58 -1.07
N SER A 119 -20.67 -12.27 -1.13
CA SER A 119 -19.69 -11.28 -1.58
C SER A 119 -18.66 -10.95 -0.48
N ASP A 120 -18.97 -11.25 0.77
CA ASP A 120 -18.14 -11.00 1.95
C ASP A 120 -17.57 -12.33 2.45
N SER A 121 -16.32 -12.31 2.92
CA SER A 121 -15.78 -13.49 3.62
C SER A 121 -16.38 -13.61 5.02
N PRO A 122 -16.35 -14.80 5.63
CA PRO A 122 -16.63 -14.93 7.05
C PRO A 122 -15.70 -14.04 7.89
N ALA A 123 -16.16 -13.65 9.08
CA ALA A 123 -15.33 -12.92 10.03
C ALA A 123 -14.17 -13.79 10.51
N LEU A 124 -12.99 -13.22 10.62
CA LEU A 124 -11.79 -13.90 11.08
C LEU A 124 -11.76 -13.99 12.61
N ASP A 125 -11.47 -15.18 13.10
CA ASP A 125 -11.22 -15.43 14.51
C ASP A 125 -9.96 -14.70 14.98
N THR A 126 -9.83 -14.50 16.30
CA THR A 126 -8.69 -13.80 16.89
C THR A 126 -7.35 -14.44 16.53
N ALA A 127 -7.29 -15.77 16.43
CA ALA A 127 -6.08 -16.52 16.05
C ALA A 127 -5.69 -16.29 14.58
N SER A 128 -6.66 -16.04 13.71
CA SER A 128 -6.47 -15.80 12.27
C SER A 128 -6.09 -14.35 11.96
N LYS A 129 -6.05 -13.47 12.96
CA LYS A 129 -5.65 -12.07 12.81
C LYS A 129 -4.15 -11.88 13.01
N LEU A 130 -3.66 -10.74 12.54
CA LEU A 130 -2.29 -10.34 12.86
C LEU A 130 -2.16 -10.02 14.36
N PRO A 131 -1.08 -10.44 15.01
CA PRO A 131 -0.90 -10.20 16.44
C PRO A 131 -0.59 -8.72 16.70
N LYS A 132 -1.07 -8.25 17.85
CA LYS A 132 -0.69 -6.95 18.40
C LYS A 132 0.58 -7.08 19.24
N LEU A 133 1.43 -6.06 19.17
CA LEU A 133 2.59 -5.94 20.04
C LEU A 133 2.12 -5.35 21.38
N PHE A 134 2.69 -5.85 22.49
CA PHE A 134 2.36 -5.41 23.86
C PHE A 134 0.89 -5.57 24.27
N ASP A 135 0.16 -6.53 23.65
CA ASP A 135 -1.20 -6.85 24.08
C ASP A 135 -1.18 -7.41 25.51
N GLY A 136 -2.02 -6.84 26.38
CA GLY A 136 -2.06 -7.22 27.82
C GLY A 136 -0.97 -6.60 28.71
N MET A 137 0.02 -5.84 28.18
CA MET A 137 1.07 -5.21 28.99
C MET A 137 0.60 -3.92 29.67
N PHE A 138 -0.39 -3.24 29.10
CA PHE A 138 -0.95 -1.98 29.61
C PHE A 138 -2.44 -2.14 29.93
N PRO A 139 -2.96 -1.43 30.95
CA PRO A 139 -4.40 -1.43 31.27
C PRO A 139 -5.20 -0.92 30.07
N SER A 140 -6.30 -1.61 29.76
CA SER A 140 -7.21 -1.24 28.66
C SER A 140 -7.70 0.20 28.82
N GLY A 141 -7.59 1.01 27.74
CA GLY A 141 -8.02 2.41 27.74
C GLY A 141 -6.99 3.41 28.30
N SER A 142 -5.80 2.96 28.76
CA SER A 142 -4.70 3.86 29.11
C SER A 142 -4.06 4.47 27.86
N PHE A 143 -3.41 5.61 28.02
CA PHE A 143 -2.63 6.23 26.94
C PHE A 143 -1.58 5.27 26.36
N GLY A 144 -0.86 4.55 27.24
CA GLY A 144 0.14 3.55 26.85
C GLY A 144 -0.45 2.41 26.04
N TYR A 145 -1.64 1.90 26.43
CA TYR A 145 -2.36 0.89 25.64
C TYR A 145 -2.68 1.40 24.24
N ASN A 146 -3.25 2.58 24.13
CA ASN A 146 -3.65 3.16 22.84
C ASN A 146 -2.45 3.41 21.91
N VAL A 147 -1.30 3.81 22.44
CA VAL A 147 -0.11 4.11 21.63
C VAL A 147 0.70 2.87 21.30
N PHE A 148 0.91 1.96 22.25
CA PHE A 148 1.84 0.84 22.07
C PHE A 148 1.16 -0.49 21.71
N SER A 149 -0.11 -0.72 22.06
CA SER A 149 -0.83 -1.96 21.70
C SER A 149 -1.35 -1.89 20.26
N THR A 150 -0.42 -1.85 19.31
CA THR A 150 -0.69 -1.79 17.87
C THR A 150 -0.15 -3.06 17.18
N TYR A 151 -0.64 -3.36 15.97
CA TYR A 151 -0.21 -4.53 15.21
C TYR A 151 1.29 -4.53 14.91
N ILE A 152 1.95 -5.66 15.05
CA ILE A 152 3.39 -5.83 14.79
C ILE A 152 3.77 -5.33 13.39
N VAL A 153 2.92 -5.60 12.40
CA VAL A 153 3.15 -5.17 11.00
C VAL A 153 3.19 -3.64 10.86
N ALA A 154 2.51 -2.88 11.74
CA ALA A 154 2.59 -1.43 11.71
C ALA A 154 4.04 -0.98 12.01
N TYR A 155 4.66 -1.52 13.04
CA TYR A 155 6.06 -1.22 13.37
C TYR A 155 7.01 -1.71 12.28
N LEU A 156 6.79 -2.91 11.74
CA LEU A 156 7.57 -3.45 10.64
C LEU A 156 7.49 -2.57 9.39
N SER A 157 6.33 -1.97 9.10
CA SER A 157 6.17 -1.05 7.96
C SER A 157 7.01 0.22 8.11
N PHE A 158 7.15 0.74 9.34
CA PHE A 158 8.02 1.90 9.62
C PHE A 158 9.50 1.54 9.50
N ILE A 159 9.91 0.37 10.00
CA ILE A 159 11.27 -0.14 9.83
C ILE A 159 11.56 -0.36 8.33
N LEU A 160 10.58 -0.84 7.57
CA LEU A 160 10.71 -1.07 6.13
C LEU A 160 11.05 0.23 5.38
N VAL A 161 10.60 1.41 5.84
CA VAL A 161 11.02 2.69 5.24
C VAL A 161 12.54 2.85 5.30
N ALA A 162 13.14 2.54 6.45
CA ALA A 162 14.60 2.64 6.62
C ALA A 162 15.33 1.61 5.72
N VAL A 163 14.79 0.38 5.62
CA VAL A 163 15.33 -0.66 4.75
C VAL A 163 15.24 -0.25 3.28
N VAL A 164 14.08 0.23 2.83
CA VAL A 164 13.90 0.69 1.45
C VAL A 164 14.79 1.90 1.16
N TRP A 165 14.91 2.85 2.09
CA TRP A 165 15.85 3.95 1.95
C TRP A 165 17.30 3.45 1.80
N PHE A 166 17.73 2.50 2.63
CA PHE A 166 19.07 1.91 2.52
C PHE A 166 19.26 1.23 1.17
N VAL A 167 18.29 0.41 0.72
CA VAL A 167 18.31 -0.25 -0.58
C VAL A 167 18.45 0.78 -1.71
N PHE A 168 17.66 1.85 -1.68
CA PHE A 168 17.66 2.89 -2.73
C PHE A 168 18.97 3.66 -2.82
N TYR A 169 19.60 3.98 -1.68
CA TYR A 169 20.71 4.94 -1.66
C TYR A 169 22.07 4.34 -1.32
N LYS A 170 22.10 3.14 -0.75
CA LYS A 170 23.35 2.52 -0.26
C LYS A 170 23.70 1.19 -0.96
N THR A 171 22.84 0.69 -1.88
CA THR A 171 23.12 -0.57 -2.59
C THR A 171 23.33 -0.37 -4.09
N LYS A 172 24.02 -1.32 -4.72
CA LYS A 172 24.19 -1.38 -6.19
C LYS A 172 22.85 -1.50 -6.90
N PHE A 173 21.90 -2.27 -6.34
CA PHE A 173 20.56 -2.43 -6.90
C PHE A 173 19.82 -1.07 -6.95
N GLY A 174 19.84 -0.29 -5.86
CA GLY A 174 19.20 1.01 -5.81
C GLY A 174 19.84 2.03 -6.77
N MET A 175 21.15 1.94 -7.01
CA MET A 175 21.81 2.73 -8.04
C MET A 175 21.30 2.36 -9.44
N HIS A 176 21.28 1.08 -9.79
CA HIS A 176 20.76 0.60 -11.08
C HIS A 176 19.30 0.98 -11.28
N LEU A 177 18.45 0.77 -10.27
CA LEU A 177 17.04 1.14 -10.27
C LEU A 177 16.84 2.61 -10.65
N ARG A 178 17.53 3.53 -9.98
CA ARG A 178 17.41 4.97 -10.22
C ARG A 178 17.96 5.38 -11.59
N SER A 179 19.07 4.80 -12.00
CA SER A 179 19.68 5.08 -13.31
C SER A 179 18.82 4.57 -14.46
N VAL A 180 18.20 3.38 -14.31
CA VAL A 180 17.28 2.79 -15.30
C VAL A 180 16.02 3.66 -15.47
N GLY A 181 15.54 4.29 -14.40
CA GLY A 181 14.40 5.20 -14.47
C GLY A 181 14.72 6.56 -15.12
N GLU A 182 15.99 6.98 -15.14
CA GLU A 182 16.40 8.24 -15.77
C GLU A 182 16.86 8.01 -17.23
N HIS A 183 17.81 7.11 -17.45
CA HIS A 183 18.43 6.86 -18.78
C HIS A 183 18.60 5.37 -19.05
N PRO A 184 17.54 4.62 -19.41
CA PRO A 184 17.60 3.19 -19.61
C PRO A 184 18.54 2.76 -20.76
N GLN A 185 18.63 3.56 -21.84
CA GLN A 185 19.52 3.26 -22.96
C GLN A 185 21.00 3.31 -22.53
N ALA A 186 21.40 4.37 -21.80
CA ALA A 186 22.76 4.49 -21.29
C ALA A 186 23.09 3.37 -20.27
N CYS A 187 22.12 2.94 -19.46
CA CYS A 187 22.31 1.79 -18.58
C CYS A 187 22.55 0.50 -19.34
N ALA A 188 21.82 0.29 -20.44
CA ALA A 188 21.95 -0.89 -21.27
C ALA A 188 23.34 -0.97 -21.95
N THR A 189 23.90 0.15 -22.42
CA THR A 189 25.25 0.21 -23.00
C THR A 189 26.34 -0.07 -21.98
N LEU A 190 26.10 0.23 -20.70
CA LEU A 190 27.00 -0.08 -19.57
C LEU A 190 26.80 -1.51 -19.03
N GLY A 191 26.01 -2.37 -19.70
CA GLY A 191 25.79 -3.76 -19.32
C GLY A 191 24.76 -3.99 -18.21
N VAL A 192 24.01 -2.95 -17.79
CA VAL A 192 22.93 -3.11 -16.81
C VAL A 192 21.71 -3.74 -17.49
N ASN A 193 21.20 -4.82 -16.94
CA ASN A 193 20.00 -5.46 -17.47
C ASN A 193 18.75 -4.67 -17.06
N VAL A 194 18.29 -3.78 -17.95
CA VAL A 194 17.13 -2.90 -17.76
C VAL A 194 15.85 -3.70 -17.55
N TYR A 195 15.61 -4.73 -18.37
CA TYR A 195 14.42 -5.58 -18.25
C TYR A 195 14.32 -6.22 -16.87
N ARG A 196 15.39 -6.90 -16.43
CA ARG A 196 15.44 -7.57 -15.12
C ARG A 196 15.20 -6.59 -13.98
N THR A 197 15.79 -5.40 -14.04
CA THR A 197 15.60 -4.37 -13.00
C THR A 197 14.15 -3.91 -12.93
N ARG A 198 13.52 -3.61 -14.07
CA ARG A 198 12.11 -3.21 -14.14
C ARG A 198 11.18 -4.32 -13.65
N TYR A 199 11.39 -5.57 -14.08
CA TYR A 199 10.60 -6.72 -13.61
C TYR A 199 10.62 -6.86 -12.09
N ILE A 200 11.81 -6.89 -11.49
CA ILE A 200 11.96 -6.99 -10.03
C ILE A 200 11.20 -5.87 -9.33
N CYS A 201 11.31 -4.63 -9.82
CA CYS A 201 10.68 -3.47 -9.20
C CYS A 201 9.16 -3.51 -9.28
N VAL A 202 8.60 -3.93 -10.42
CA VAL A 202 7.13 -4.03 -10.59
C VAL A 202 6.56 -5.18 -9.76
N ILE A 203 7.24 -6.32 -9.70
CA ILE A 203 6.84 -7.46 -8.86
C ILE A 203 6.88 -7.09 -7.38
N LEU A 204 7.95 -6.42 -6.93
CA LEU A 204 8.02 -5.90 -5.56
C LEU A 204 6.92 -4.88 -5.26
N SER A 205 6.57 -4.04 -6.25
CA SER A 205 5.44 -3.11 -6.14
C SER A 205 4.13 -3.84 -5.88
N GLY A 206 3.84 -4.88 -6.67
CA GLY A 206 2.66 -5.71 -6.48
C GLY A 206 2.66 -6.46 -5.15
N PHE A 207 3.81 -7.02 -4.75
CA PHE A 207 3.95 -7.71 -3.47
C PHE A 207 3.64 -6.81 -2.28
N LEU A 208 4.26 -5.63 -2.23
CA LEU A 208 4.03 -4.67 -1.14
C LEU A 208 2.61 -4.10 -1.14
N ALA A 209 2.03 -3.88 -2.31
CA ALA A 209 0.62 -3.49 -2.43
C ALA A 209 -0.31 -4.59 -1.88
N GLY A 210 -0.06 -5.85 -2.25
CA GLY A 210 -0.81 -7.01 -1.72
C GLY A 210 -0.70 -7.17 -0.21
N LEU A 211 0.50 -6.96 0.36
CA LEU A 211 0.69 -6.92 1.82
C LEU A 211 -0.13 -5.79 2.47
N GLY A 212 -0.16 -4.60 1.84
CA GLY A 212 -0.99 -3.49 2.30
C GLY A 212 -2.46 -3.83 2.35
N GLY A 213 -2.98 -4.49 1.31
CA GLY A 213 -4.35 -4.98 1.26
C GLY A 213 -4.65 -6.04 2.32
N ALA A 214 -3.79 -7.05 2.45
CA ALA A 214 -3.92 -8.09 3.48
C ALA A 214 -3.90 -7.51 4.89
N PHE A 215 -3.09 -6.48 5.16
CA PHE A 215 -3.10 -5.81 6.46
C PHE A 215 -4.48 -5.22 6.79
N VAL A 216 -5.18 -4.63 5.81
CA VAL A 216 -6.51 -4.06 6.06
C VAL A 216 -7.50 -5.13 6.53
N THR A 217 -7.52 -6.28 5.88
CA THR A 217 -8.45 -7.37 6.23
C THR A 217 -8.05 -8.12 7.48
N LEU A 218 -6.76 -8.33 7.72
CA LEU A 218 -6.26 -9.13 8.85
C LEU A 218 -6.10 -8.33 10.14
N ALA A 219 -6.02 -7.00 10.05
CA ALA A 219 -5.80 -6.14 11.21
C ALA A 219 -6.99 -5.21 11.49
N THR A 220 -7.55 -4.56 10.45
CA THR A 220 -8.50 -3.46 10.65
C THR A 220 -9.95 -3.91 10.59
N VAL A 221 -10.34 -4.63 9.52
CA VAL A 221 -11.76 -4.94 9.25
C VAL A 221 -12.15 -6.34 9.73
N SER A 222 -11.18 -7.25 9.83
CA SER A 222 -11.36 -8.66 10.25
C SER A 222 -12.22 -9.50 9.32
N GLN A 223 -12.44 -9.05 8.09
CA GLN A 223 -13.10 -9.79 7.01
C GLN A 223 -12.83 -9.10 5.68
N PHE A 224 -12.96 -9.83 4.57
CA PHE A 224 -12.98 -9.22 3.24
C PHE A 224 -14.39 -8.72 2.91
N ARG A 225 -14.47 -7.51 2.34
CA ARG A 225 -15.65 -6.93 1.70
C ARG A 225 -15.25 -6.29 0.38
N PRO A 226 -16.11 -6.26 -0.65
CA PRO A 226 -15.76 -5.70 -1.96
C PRO A 226 -15.24 -4.27 -1.92
N ALA A 227 -15.73 -3.46 -0.98
CA ALA A 227 -15.37 -2.05 -0.83
C ALA A 227 -14.31 -1.79 0.25
N VAL A 228 -13.53 -2.80 0.68
CA VAL A 228 -12.59 -2.67 1.81
C VAL A 228 -11.36 -1.80 1.48
N ILE A 229 -10.98 -1.71 0.21
CA ILE A 229 -9.76 -1.01 -0.27
C ILE A 229 -10.07 0.29 -1.04
N VAL A 230 -11.33 0.65 -1.22
CA VAL A 230 -11.74 1.77 -2.09
C VAL A 230 -10.89 3.03 -1.91
N GLY A 231 -10.13 3.38 -2.96
CA GLY A 231 -9.31 4.59 -3.06
C GLY A 231 -7.97 4.56 -2.33
N GLN A 232 -7.66 3.55 -1.51
CA GLN A 232 -6.42 3.52 -0.72
C GLN A 232 -5.17 3.37 -1.60
N GLY A 233 -5.23 2.59 -2.68
CA GLY A 233 -4.14 2.47 -3.64
C GLY A 233 -3.87 3.78 -4.37
N PHE A 234 -4.90 4.52 -4.76
CA PHE A 234 -4.74 5.84 -5.38
C PHE A 234 -4.15 6.86 -4.41
N ILE A 235 -4.57 6.84 -3.13
CA ILE A 235 -3.96 7.67 -2.07
C ILE A 235 -2.48 7.31 -1.89
N ALA A 236 -2.12 6.03 -1.96
CA ALA A 236 -0.73 5.59 -1.88
C ALA A 236 0.11 6.11 -3.07
N ILE A 237 -0.42 6.10 -4.30
CA ILE A 237 0.24 6.70 -5.48
C ILE A 237 0.39 8.22 -5.28
N ALA A 238 -0.64 8.91 -4.83
CA ALA A 238 -0.57 10.33 -4.51
C ALA A 238 0.52 10.62 -3.46
N ALA A 239 0.63 9.78 -2.42
CA ALA A 239 1.68 9.91 -1.41
C ALA A 239 3.10 9.78 -2.00
N VAL A 240 3.30 8.94 -3.02
CA VAL A 240 4.58 8.82 -3.74
C VAL A 240 4.91 10.09 -4.52
N ILE A 241 3.92 10.66 -5.21
CA ILE A 241 4.07 11.92 -5.96
C ILE A 241 4.42 13.06 -4.98
N PHE A 242 3.69 13.19 -3.88
CA PHE A 242 3.98 14.18 -2.82
C PHE A 242 5.35 13.97 -2.19
N GLY A 243 5.73 12.70 -2.03
CA GLY A 243 7.06 12.29 -1.56
C GLY A 243 8.18 12.47 -2.56
N LYS A 244 7.90 13.04 -3.77
CA LYS A 244 8.88 13.24 -4.85
C LYS A 244 9.59 11.94 -5.24
N PHE A 245 8.85 10.84 -5.27
CA PHE A 245 9.35 9.49 -5.58
C PHE A 245 10.50 9.03 -4.66
N LYS A 246 10.51 9.51 -3.41
CA LYS A 246 11.50 9.15 -2.39
C LYS A 246 10.82 8.40 -1.24
N PRO A 247 11.41 7.31 -0.70
CA PRO A 247 10.80 6.54 0.39
C PRO A 247 10.47 7.39 1.63
N GLN A 248 11.39 8.30 2.04
CA GLN A 248 11.15 9.18 3.18
C GLN A 248 10.03 10.20 2.92
N GLY A 249 9.93 10.69 1.68
CA GLY A 249 8.88 11.60 1.28
C GLY A 249 7.52 10.92 1.27
N ALA A 250 7.43 9.73 0.67
CA ALA A 250 6.23 8.90 0.68
C ALA A 250 5.79 8.57 2.11
N PHE A 251 6.72 8.25 3.01
CA PHE A 251 6.43 8.02 4.43
C PHE A 251 5.76 9.23 5.09
N LYS A 252 6.32 10.44 4.90
CA LYS A 252 5.73 11.68 5.46
C LYS A 252 4.33 11.93 4.91
N ALA A 253 4.11 11.68 3.62
CA ALA A 253 2.80 11.82 2.99
C ALA A 253 1.81 10.76 3.53
N CYS A 254 2.23 9.51 3.70
CA CYS A 254 1.39 8.47 4.29
C CYS A 254 1.03 8.77 5.76
N LEU A 255 1.94 9.36 6.54
CA LEU A 255 1.62 9.83 7.90
C LEU A 255 0.57 10.95 7.88
N LEU A 256 0.66 11.90 6.93
CA LEU A 256 -0.36 12.93 6.76
C LEU A 256 -1.73 12.33 6.44
N PHE A 257 -1.80 11.37 5.52
CA PHE A 257 -3.05 10.67 5.21
C PHE A 257 -3.54 9.80 6.36
N GLY A 258 -2.62 9.16 7.10
CA GLY A 258 -2.94 8.44 8.34
C GLY A 258 -3.56 9.37 9.38
N LEU A 259 -3.02 10.59 9.54
CA LEU A 259 -3.61 11.61 10.41
C LEU A 259 -5.02 12.00 9.97
N CYS A 260 -5.24 12.22 8.67
CA CYS A 260 -6.58 12.51 8.13
C CYS A 260 -7.58 11.39 8.43
N ASN A 261 -7.17 10.13 8.26
CA ASN A 261 -7.99 8.97 8.60
C ASN A 261 -8.21 8.83 10.11
N GLY A 262 -7.22 9.17 10.94
CA GLY A 262 -7.36 9.22 12.40
C GLY A 262 -8.37 10.28 12.84
N ILE A 263 -8.31 11.48 12.28
CA ILE A 263 -9.29 12.54 12.53
C ILE A 263 -10.69 12.09 12.07
N LYS A 264 -10.79 11.46 10.91
CA LYS A 264 -12.04 10.88 10.42
C LYS A 264 -12.63 9.88 11.43
N ALA A 265 -11.81 9.00 12.00
CA ALA A 265 -12.26 8.01 12.96
C ALA A 265 -12.77 8.65 14.26
N LEU A 266 -12.09 9.68 14.77
CA LEU A 266 -12.52 10.41 15.97
C LEU A 266 -13.80 11.22 15.75
N LEU A 267 -13.89 11.99 14.66
CA LEU A 267 -15.05 12.80 14.33
C LEU A 267 -16.27 11.95 13.96
N GLY A 268 -16.03 10.80 13.30
CA GLY A 268 -17.09 9.87 12.93
C GLY A 268 -17.69 9.10 14.11
N ALA A 269 -16.99 9.01 15.24
CA ALA A 269 -17.53 8.45 16.47
C ALA A 269 -18.46 9.41 17.22
N GLY A 270 -18.39 10.72 16.92
CA GLY A 270 -19.27 11.74 17.48
C GLY A 270 -20.41 12.08 16.48
N ASN A 271 -21.66 12.16 16.96
CA ASN A 271 -22.82 12.48 16.12
C ASN A 271 -22.85 13.95 15.63
N ALA A 272 -21.78 14.73 15.82
CA ALA A 272 -21.76 16.17 15.57
C ALA A 272 -21.60 16.55 14.09
N VAL A 273 -21.01 15.67 13.26
CA VAL A 273 -20.71 15.96 11.84
C VAL A 273 -21.19 14.80 10.96
N SER A 274 -21.79 15.14 9.82
CA SER A 274 -22.24 14.12 8.85
C SER A 274 -21.06 13.20 8.44
N PRO A 275 -21.23 11.86 8.49
CA PRO A 275 -20.19 10.90 8.09
C PRO A 275 -19.64 11.12 6.67
N ASN A 276 -20.47 11.63 5.77
CA ASN A 276 -20.09 11.94 4.40
C ASN A 276 -19.09 13.11 4.33
N LEU A 277 -19.32 14.19 5.10
CA LEU A 277 -18.40 15.32 5.17
C LEU A 277 -17.04 14.91 5.78
N VAL A 278 -17.08 14.11 6.84
CA VAL A 278 -15.86 13.61 7.48
C VAL A 278 -15.05 12.73 6.51
N SER A 279 -15.73 11.98 5.66
CA SER A 279 -15.09 11.13 4.64
C SER A 279 -14.39 11.93 3.52
N MET A 280 -14.72 13.21 3.33
CA MET A 280 -14.06 14.09 2.36
C MET A 280 -12.70 14.64 2.85
N ILE A 281 -12.41 14.58 4.16
CA ILE A 281 -11.18 15.16 4.74
C ILE A 281 -9.90 14.72 4.01
N PRO A 282 -9.63 13.43 3.77
CA PRO A 282 -8.40 13.01 3.08
C PRO A 282 -8.28 13.60 1.66
N TYR A 283 -9.39 13.72 0.94
CA TYR A 283 -9.39 14.24 -0.43
C TYR A 283 -9.17 15.76 -0.47
N VAL A 284 -9.80 16.50 0.44
CA VAL A 284 -9.59 17.96 0.59
C VAL A 284 -8.13 18.23 0.95
N VAL A 285 -7.58 17.50 1.93
CA VAL A 285 -6.16 17.62 2.32
C VAL A 285 -5.24 17.28 1.15
N THR A 286 -5.60 16.30 0.32
CA THR A 286 -4.83 15.98 -0.90
C THR A 286 -4.77 17.17 -1.85
N ILE A 287 -5.90 17.82 -2.13
CA ILE A 287 -5.97 18.99 -3.01
C ILE A 287 -5.15 20.14 -2.44
N LEU A 288 -5.31 20.43 -1.15
CA LEU A 288 -4.56 21.48 -0.47
C LEU A 288 -3.05 21.19 -0.46
N ALA A 289 -2.65 19.95 -0.22
CA ALA A 289 -1.26 19.54 -0.27
C ALA A 289 -0.67 19.70 -1.68
N LEU A 290 -1.42 19.35 -2.73
CA LEU A 290 -1.01 19.57 -4.12
C LEU A 290 -0.76 21.05 -4.44
N VAL A 291 -1.66 21.92 -3.98
CA VAL A 291 -1.58 23.36 -4.27
C VAL A 291 -0.46 24.04 -3.50
N PHE A 292 -0.31 23.73 -2.21
CA PHE A 292 0.55 24.50 -1.31
C PHE A 292 1.87 23.83 -0.93
N VAL A 293 1.95 22.49 -0.96
CA VAL A 293 3.12 21.76 -0.44
C VAL A 293 3.95 21.12 -1.54
N VAL A 294 3.30 20.65 -2.60
CA VAL A 294 3.99 19.97 -3.71
C VAL A 294 4.54 21.01 -4.69
N GLY A 295 5.75 21.51 -4.43
CA GLY A 295 6.50 22.30 -5.43
C GLY A 295 6.88 21.43 -6.65
N SER A 296 7.75 21.92 -7.52
CA SER A 296 8.19 21.20 -8.72
C SER A 296 8.68 19.77 -8.37
N THR A 297 7.96 18.78 -8.83
CA THR A 297 8.32 17.36 -8.69
C THR A 297 8.91 16.88 -10.00
N ARG A 298 10.14 16.36 -9.98
CA ARG A 298 10.74 15.74 -11.16
C ARG A 298 10.36 14.26 -11.18
N VAL A 299 9.51 13.91 -12.14
CA VAL A 299 9.20 12.52 -12.47
C VAL A 299 10.44 11.90 -13.13
N PRO A 300 10.80 10.63 -12.86
CA PRO A 300 11.88 9.96 -13.58
C PRO A 300 11.70 10.06 -15.09
N ALA A 301 12.74 10.39 -15.84
CA ALA A 301 12.63 10.78 -17.26
C ALA A 301 12.12 9.66 -18.17
N ALA A 302 12.35 8.39 -17.80
CA ALA A 302 11.86 7.21 -18.52
C ALA A 302 10.54 6.66 -17.98
N ASN A 303 9.90 7.34 -17.01
CA ASN A 303 8.64 6.86 -16.45
C ASN A 303 7.53 6.88 -17.49
N GLY A 304 6.77 5.80 -17.56
CA GLY A 304 5.70 5.64 -18.57
C GLY A 304 6.18 5.29 -19.98
N LYS A 305 7.50 5.22 -20.23
CA LYS A 305 8.04 4.94 -21.55
C LYS A 305 8.50 3.48 -21.68
N PRO A 306 8.05 2.76 -22.73
CA PRO A 306 8.57 1.43 -23.02
C PRO A 306 10.07 1.50 -23.31
N PHE A 307 10.82 0.50 -22.89
CA PHE A 307 12.23 0.37 -23.22
C PHE A 307 12.38 -0.61 -24.37
N LEU A 308 12.85 -0.12 -25.51
CA LEU A 308 13.24 -0.94 -26.64
C LEU A 308 14.76 -0.93 -26.71
N LYS A 309 15.37 -2.11 -26.59
CA LYS A 309 16.83 -2.25 -26.75
C LYS A 309 17.18 -1.88 -28.20
N ALA A 310 18.05 -0.88 -28.37
CA ALA A 310 18.62 -0.61 -29.70
C ALA A 310 19.31 -1.88 -30.20
N ARG A 311 18.99 -2.26 -31.43
CA ARG A 311 19.64 -3.39 -32.14
C ARG A 311 21.05 -3.04 -32.54
#